data_fb0903ac6b88e1f584200179ae6db294
#
_entry.id   fb0903ac6b88e1f584200179ae6db294
#
_cell.length_a   1.000
_cell.length_b   1.000
_cell.length_c   1.000
_cell.angle_alpha   90.00
_cell.angle_beta   90.00
_cell.angle_gamma   90.00
#
_symmetry.space_group_name_H-M   'P 1'
#
loop_
_entity.id
_entity.type
_entity.pdbx_description
1 polymer ?
#
loop_
_entity_poly.entity_id
_entity_poly.type
_entity_poly.pdbx_seq_one_letter_code
_entity_poly.pdbx_strand_id
1 'polypeptide(L)'
;MNNFKFLKVSSNIKIRFLRNKYKNLPFVVFLHGFKSDLEGEKPSTLLKYCNSKKIGFLALEYSGHGKSSGKFTEGNISKWSQQTNYLIKKIVKKNKIIFVGSSMGAWITLNLIRKFSKQTIGFVGIGSAPEFLEKLMWKKFSKKMRRDIKKNGVINLK
;
A
#
# COMPACT_ATOMS: atom_id res chain seq x y z
N MET A 1 18.48 11.63 -6.58
CA MET A 1 17.96 10.32 -7.03
C MET A 1 17.17 9.66 -5.91
N ASN A 2 15.98 9.14 -6.19
CA ASN A 2 15.20 8.39 -5.21
C ASN A 2 15.88 7.05 -4.94
N ASN A 3 16.35 6.83 -3.72
CA ASN A 3 17.06 5.61 -3.36
C ASN A 3 16.05 4.50 -2.97
N PHE A 4 15.52 3.80 -3.98
CA PHE A 4 14.66 2.64 -3.79
C PHE A 4 15.45 1.47 -3.20
N LYS A 5 14.80 0.75 -2.30
CA LYS A 5 15.35 -0.42 -1.62
C LYS A 5 14.40 -1.59 -1.73
N PHE A 6 14.90 -2.78 -1.46
CA PHE A 6 14.11 -4.01 -1.41
C PHE A 6 14.21 -4.66 -0.04
N LEU A 7 13.10 -5.17 0.46
CA LEU A 7 13.05 -5.95 1.70
C LEU A 7 12.42 -7.32 1.40
N LYS A 8 13.09 -8.39 1.78
CA LYS A 8 12.56 -9.75 1.69
C LYS A 8 11.51 -9.94 2.79
N VAL A 9 10.28 -10.26 2.40
CA VAL A 9 9.14 -10.46 3.33
C VAL A 9 8.74 -11.93 3.46
N SER A 10 9.17 -12.77 2.50
CA SER A 10 9.10 -14.24 2.55
C SER A 10 10.19 -14.83 1.67
N SER A 11 10.28 -16.18 1.58
CA SER A 11 11.28 -16.88 0.73
C SER A 11 11.36 -16.31 -0.68
N ASN A 12 10.21 -16.05 -1.31
CA ASN A 12 10.12 -15.68 -2.73
C ASN A 12 9.60 -14.27 -2.99
N ILE A 13 9.35 -13.46 -1.95
CA ILE A 13 8.78 -12.11 -2.11
C ILE A 13 9.73 -11.05 -1.58
N LYS A 14 10.16 -10.16 -2.46
CA LYS A 14 10.88 -8.92 -2.16
C LYS A 14 9.96 -7.73 -2.47
N ILE A 15 9.78 -6.87 -1.51
CA ILE A 15 8.97 -5.65 -1.61
C ILE A 15 9.89 -4.47 -1.85
N ARG A 16 9.65 -3.75 -2.93
CA ARG A 16 10.31 -2.47 -3.22
C ARG A 16 9.70 -1.38 -2.34
N PHE A 17 10.56 -0.55 -1.77
CA PHE A 17 10.11 0.56 -0.95
C PHE A 17 11.02 1.78 -1.11
N LEU A 18 10.49 2.91 -0.74
CA LEU A 18 11.17 4.19 -0.71
C LEU A 18 11.08 4.77 0.69
N ARG A 19 12.22 5.18 1.24
CA ARG A 19 12.26 5.92 2.51
C ARG A 19 13.28 7.03 2.45
N ASN A 20 13.07 8.08 3.23
CA ASN A 20 14.07 9.10 3.44
C ASN A 20 15.03 8.76 4.61
N LYS A 21 15.94 9.69 4.93
CA LYS A 21 16.96 9.49 5.99
C LYS A 21 16.45 9.76 7.41
N TYR A 22 15.32 10.43 7.57
CA TYR A 22 14.83 10.85 8.88
C TYR A 22 14.18 9.68 9.63
N LYS A 23 14.56 9.50 10.92
CA LYS A 23 14.21 8.29 11.69
C LYS A 23 13.46 8.58 12.99
N ASN A 24 13.59 9.76 13.56
CA ASN A 24 13.18 10.05 14.96
C ASN A 24 11.95 10.95 15.09
N LEU A 25 11.22 11.18 14.03
CA LEU A 25 10.03 12.03 13.97
C LEU A 25 8.87 11.21 13.40
N PRO A 26 7.63 11.73 13.46
CA PRO A 26 6.53 10.99 12.88
C PRO A 26 6.84 10.61 11.42
N PHE A 27 6.43 9.41 11.05
CA PHE A 27 6.54 8.93 9.68
C PHE A 27 5.24 9.19 8.93
N VAL A 28 5.36 9.76 7.75
CA VAL A 28 4.32 9.67 6.72
C VAL A 28 4.49 8.32 6.02
N VAL A 29 3.48 7.45 6.13
CA VAL A 29 3.44 6.16 5.44
C VAL A 29 2.45 6.26 4.30
N PHE A 30 2.97 6.26 3.06
CA PHE A 30 2.15 6.35 1.85
C PHE A 30 1.84 4.96 1.29
N LEU A 31 0.56 4.72 1.01
CA LEU A 31 0.03 3.49 0.44
C LEU A 31 -0.69 3.81 -0.88
N HIS A 32 -0.17 3.27 -1.99
CA HIS A 32 -0.68 3.53 -3.33
C HIS A 32 -1.96 2.76 -3.67
N GLY A 33 -2.61 3.13 -4.76
CA GLY A 33 -3.84 2.52 -5.26
C GLY A 33 -3.61 1.23 -6.07
N PHE A 34 -4.72 0.68 -6.56
CA PHE A 34 -4.77 -0.53 -7.38
C PHE A 34 -3.95 -0.36 -8.68
N LYS A 35 -3.12 -1.34 -9.03
CA LYS A 35 -2.23 -1.32 -10.21
C LYS A 35 -1.33 -0.08 -10.32
N SER A 36 -1.00 0.55 -9.20
CA SER A 36 -0.09 1.71 -9.14
C SER A 36 1.29 1.29 -8.62
N ASP A 37 2.22 2.24 -8.59
CA ASP A 37 3.59 2.05 -8.14
C ASP A 37 4.11 3.28 -7.36
N LEU A 38 5.42 3.35 -7.13
CA LEU A 38 6.08 4.45 -6.43
C LEU A 38 6.72 5.50 -7.36
N GLU A 39 6.58 5.38 -8.67
CA GLU A 39 7.18 6.31 -9.64
C GLU A 39 6.25 7.47 -10.00
N GLY A 40 5.01 7.44 -9.48
CA GLY A 40 4.02 8.48 -9.70
C GLY A 40 4.27 9.77 -8.93
N GLU A 41 3.45 10.78 -9.24
CA GLU A 41 3.54 12.13 -8.66
C GLU A 41 3.26 12.15 -7.14
N LYS A 42 2.26 11.39 -6.66
CA LYS A 42 1.88 11.39 -5.25
C LYS A 42 3.02 11.00 -4.29
N PRO A 43 3.71 9.85 -4.48
CA PRO A 43 4.82 9.49 -3.60
C PRO A 43 6.01 10.45 -3.71
N SER A 44 6.30 10.99 -4.90
CA SER A 44 7.40 11.94 -5.09
C SER A 44 7.14 13.28 -4.40
N THR A 45 5.93 13.80 -4.50
CA THR A 45 5.51 15.05 -3.82
C THR A 45 5.54 14.90 -2.30
N LEU A 46 5.00 13.79 -1.78
CA LEU A 46 5.04 13.51 -0.34
C LEU A 46 6.48 13.34 0.17
N LEU A 47 7.35 12.68 -0.58
CA LEU A 47 8.76 12.56 -0.23
C LEU A 47 9.45 13.92 -0.16
N LYS A 48 9.23 14.80 -1.16
CA LYS A 48 9.77 16.18 -1.18
C LYS A 48 9.30 16.96 0.05
N TYR A 49 8.00 16.90 0.34
CA TYR A 49 7.41 17.55 1.53
C TYR A 49 8.03 17.02 2.82
N CYS A 50 8.10 15.71 2.99
CA CYS A 50 8.69 15.11 4.20
C CYS A 50 10.17 15.48 4.36
N ASN A 51 10.90 15.60 3.26
CA ASN A 51 12.29 16.05 3.30
C ASN A 51 12.42 17.52 3.73
N SER A 52 11.57 18.41 3.21
CA SER A 52 11.58 19.83 3.59
C SER A 52 11.24 20.05 5.06
N LYS A 53 10.34 19.20 5.62
CA LYS A 53 9.94 19.24 7.03
C LYS A 53 10.84 18.37 7.93
N LYS A 54 11.83 17.69 7.38
CA LYS A 54 12.73 16.76 8.09
C LYS A 54 12.00 15.67 8.88
N ILE A 55 10.83 15.21 8.41
CA ILE A 55 10.04 14.11 8.99
C ILE A 55 10.26 12.80 8.22
N GLY A 56 9.98 11.67 8.88
CA GLY A 56 10.14 10.35 8.29
C GLY A 56 9.18 10.12 7.12
N PHE A 57 9.63 9.37 6.10
CA PHE A 57 8.80 8.95 4.98
C PHE A 57 9.04 7.48 4.67
N LEU A 58 7.96 6.75 4.45
CA LEU A 58 7.96 5.39 3.95
C LEU A 58 6.84 5.23 2.92
N ALA A 59 7.17 4.69 1.76
CA ALA A 59 6.22 4.22 0.76
C ALA A 59 6.67 2.85 0.27
N LEU A 60 5.75 1.98 -0.14
CA LEU A 60 6.07 0.63 -0.60
C LEU A 60 5.15 0.22 -1.75
N GLU A 61 5.67 -0.67 -2.60
CA GLU A 61 4.90 -1.38 -3.62
C GLU A 61 4.53 -2.76 -3.05
N TYR A 62 3.26 -3.12 -3.10
CA TYR A 62 2.83 -4.46 -2.67
C TYR A 62 3.36 -5.54 -3.64
N SER A 63 3.35 -6.82 -3.24
CA SER A 63 3.66 -7.90 -4.18
C SER A 63 2.79 -7.84 -5.43
N GLY A 64 3.41 -8.06 -6.59
CA GLY A 64 2.74 -7.97 -7.89
C GLY A 64 2.44 -6.54 -8.39
N HIS A 65 2.97 -5.51 -7.71
CA HIS A 65 2.89 -4.12 -8.14
C HIS A 65 4.29 -3.54 -8.39
N GLY A 66 4.37 -2.64 -9.36
CA GLY A 66 5.60 -1.94 -9.73
C GLY A 66 6.77 -2.90 -9.97
N LYS A 67 7.85 -2.73 -9.23
CA LYS A 67 9.05 -3.59 -9.28
C LYS A 67 9.16 -4.56 -8.10
N SER A 68 8.14 -4.67 -7.27
CA SER A 68 8.04 -5.72 -6.25
C SER A 68 7.82 -7.08 -6.91
N SER A 69 8.39 -8.14 -6.33
CA SER A 69 8.21 -9.50 -6.86
C SER A 69 6.81 -10.06 -6.60
N GLY A 70 6.50 -11.19 -7.23
CA GLY A 70 5.20 -11.86 -7.14
C GLY A 70 4.27 -11.51 -8.30
N LYS A 71 3.19 -12.26 -8.44
CA LYS A 71 2.16 -12.01 -9.46
C LYS A 71 1.01 -11.21 -8.86
N PHE A 72 0.51 -10.24 -9.62
CA PHE A 72 -0.62 -9.41 -9.22
C PHE A 72 -1.87 -10.25 -8.88
N THR A 73 -2.14 -11.28 -9.68
CA THR A 73 -3.26 -12.21 -9.52
C THR A 73 -3.21 -13.06 -8.26
N GLU A 74 -2.05 -13.18 -7.63
CA GLU A 74 -1.86 -13.89 -6.34
C GLU A 74 -2.02 -12.98 -5.13
N GLY A 75 -2.26 -11.68 -5.36
CA GLY A 75 -2.43 -10.67 -4.34
C GLY A 75 -3.87 -10.50 -3.88
N ASN A 76 -4.05 -10.04 -2.66
CA ASN A 76 -5.32 -9.58 -2.11
C ASN A 76 -5.07 -8.54 -1.00
N ILE A 77 -6.12 -7.86 -0.56
CA ILE A 77 -6.04 -6.82 0.47
C ILE A 77 -5.39 -7.32 1.76
N SER A 78 -5.74 -8.53 2.20
CA SER A 78 -5.18 -9.10 3.43
C SER A 78 -3.68 -9.35 3.32
N LYS A 79 -3.22 -9.94 2.20
CA LYS A 79 -1.80 -10.20 1.92
C LYS A 79 -1.00 -8.89 1.85
N TRP A 80 -1.51 -7.89 1.13
CA TRP A 80 -0.87 -6.58 1.02
C TRP A 80 -0.84 -5.83 2.34
N SER A 81 -1.90 -5.94 3.16
CA SER A 81 -1.91 -5.40 4.53
C SER A 81 -0.87 -6.08 5.42
N GLN A 82 -0.68 -7.40 5.32
CA GLN A 82 0.35 -8.13 6.07
C GLN A 82 1.76 -7.70 5.66
N GLN A 83 2.04 -7.56 4.36
CA GLN A 83 3.31 -7.07 3.85
C GLN A 83 3.61 -5.66 4.35
N THR A 84 2.62 -4.77 4.29
CA THR A 84 2.74 -3.40 4.79
C THR A 84 3.01 -3.38 6.30
N ASN A 85 2.27 -4.17 7.08
CA ASN A 85 2.49 -4.33 8.52
C ASN A 85 3.94 -4.76 8.83
N TYR A 86 4.47 -5.72 8.06
CA TYR A 86 5.85 -6.17 8.23
C TYR A 86 6.87 -5.05 7.98
N LEU A 87 6.72 -4.30 6.88
CA LEU A 87 7.62 -3.18 6.58
C LEU A 87 7.54 -2.07 7.63
N ILE A 88 6.34 -1.70 8.07
CA ILE A 88 6.14 -0.68 9.11
C ILE A 88 6.89 -1.10 10.39
N LYS A 89 6.71 -2.33 10.85
CA LYS A 89 7.40 -2.84 12.05
C LYS A 89 8.93 -2.80 11.91
N LYS A 90 9.46 -3.11 10.74
CA LYS A 90 10.92 -3.13 10.49
C LYS A 90 11.52 -1.74 10.32
N ILE A 91 10.81 -0.80 9.68
CA ILE A 91 11.36 0.49 9.26
C ILE A 91 10.92 1.63 10.19
N VAL A 92 9.62 1.73 10.46
CA VAL A 92 9.04 2.79 11.30
C VAL A 92 9.25 2.49 12.78
N LYS A 93 9.23 1.19 13.15
CA LYS A 93 9.40 0.71 14.52
C LYS A 93 8.33 1.27 15.45
N LYS A 94 8.71 2.01 16.50
CA LYS A 94 7.82 2.60 17.52
C LYS A 94 7.44 4.07 17.24
N ASN A 95 7.89 4.65 16.13
CA ASN A 95 7.60 6.05 15.81
C ASN A 95 6.10 6.27 15.52
N LYS A 96 5.65 7.50 15.71
CA LYS A 96 4.29 7.93 15.37
C LYS A 96 4.10 7.91 13.83
N ILE A 97 2.87 7.64 13.39
CA ILE A 97 2.54 7.43 11.99
C ILE A 97 1.40 8.36 11.58
N ILE A 98 1.60 9.03 10.45
CA ILE A 98 0.54 9.65 9.67
C ILE A 98 0.38 8.79 8.41
N PHE A 99 -0.75 8.12 8.27
CA PHE A 99 -1.04 7.36 7.07
C PHE A 99 -1.58 8.26 5.97
N VAL A 100 -1.09 8.03 4.73
CA VAL A 100 -1.66 8.63 3.52
C VAL A 100 -1.99 7.49 2.56
N GLY A 101 -3.27 7.23 2.38
CA GLY A 101 -3.77 6.15 1.53
C GLY A 101 -4.48 6.67 0.29
N SER A 102 -4.05 6.24 -0.90
CA SER A 102 -4.72 6.56 -2.16
C SER A 102 -5.57 5.40 -2.63
N SER A 103 -6.88 5.63 -2.87
CA SER A 103 -7.82 4.63 -3.38
C SER A 103 -7.77 3.32 -2.55
N MET A 104 -7.38 2.18 -3.15
CA MET A 104 -7.15 0.90 -2.45
C MET A 104 -6.17 1.03 -1.26
N GLY A 105 -5.18 1.91 -1.36
CA GLY A 105 -4.23 2.18 -0.27
C GLY A 105 -4.92 2.72 0.99
N ALA A 106 -6.02 3.46 0.85
CA ALA A 106 -6.84 3.88 1.98
C ALA A 106 -7.53 2.68 2.66
N TRP A 107 -8.03 1.72 1.89
CA TRP A 107 -8.60 0.47 2.45
C TRP A 107 -7.55 -0.33 3.23
N ILE A 108 -6.35 -0.50 2.66
CA ILE A 108 -5.23 -1.16 3.36
C ILE A 108 -4.88 -0.40 4.65
N THR A 109 -4.89 0.93 4.62
CA THR A 109 -4.67 1.77 5.81
C THR A 109 -5.69 1.48 6.91
N LEU A 110 -6.98 1.43 6.58
CA LEU A 110 -8.04 1.15 7.57
C LEU A 110 -7.83 -0.21 8.27
N ASN A 111 -7.35 -1.23 7.53
CA ASN A 111 -6.98 -2.53 8.13
C ASN A 111 -5.77 -2.44 9.07
N LEU A 112 -4.90 -1.44 8.88
CA LEU A 112 -3.67 -1.27 9.65
C LEU A 112 -3.84 -0.36 10.87
N ILE A 113 -4.72 0.63 10.83
CA ILE A 113 -4.94 1.60 11.92
C ILE A 113 -5.21 0.88 13.24
N ARG A 114 -6.04 -0.18 13.25
CA ARG A 114 -6.30 -0.96 14.47
C ARG A 114 -5.03 -1.58 15.06
N LYS A 115 -4.13 -2.07 14.19
CA LYS A 115 -2.85 -2.71 14.62
C LYS A 115 -1.83 -1.69 15.12
N PHE A 116 -1.90 -0.47 14.62
CA PHE A 116 -1.00 0.63 14.95
C PHE A 116 -1.71 1.76 15.71
N SER A 117 -2.80 1.47 16.42
CA SER A 117 -3.64 2.49 17.08
C SER A 117 -2.86 3.42 18.01
N LYS A 118 -1.92 2.87 18.80
CA LYS A 118 -1.05 3.66 19.70
C LYS A 118 -0.01 4.53 18.97
N GLN A 119 0.28 4.22 17.71
CA GLN A 119 1.26 4.95 16.90
C GLN A 119 0.61 5.89 15.90
N THR A 120 -0.60 5.60 15.45
CA THR A 120 -1.31 6.42 14.47
C THR A 120 -1.76 7.74 15.09
N ILE A 121 -1.31 8.84 14.50
CA ILE A 121 -1.69 10.21 14.91
C ILE A 121 -2.45 10.96 13.82
N GLY A 122 -2.60 10.38 12.63
CA GLY A 122 -3.38 10.96 11.54
C GLY A 122 -3.58 10.01 10.38
N PHE A 123 -4.63 10.27 9.60
CA PHE A 123 -4.92 9.57 8.35
C PHE A 123 -5.44 10.57 7.30
N VAL A 124 -4.86 10.50 6.11
CA VAL A 124 -5.32 11.24 4.94
C VAL A 124 -5.73 10.23 3.86
N GLY A 125 -6.96 10.29 3.42
CA GLY A 125 -7.48 9.48 2.33
C GLY A 125 -7.59 10.28 1.03
N ILE A 126 -6.95 9.82 -0.04
CA ILE A 126 -7.01 10.44 -1.36
C ILE A 126 -7.85 9.55 -2.27
N GLY A 127 -9.07 10.00 -2.62
CA GLY A 127 -10.00 9.20 -3.42
C GLY A 127 -10.25 7.82 -2.79
N SER A 128 -10.49 7.80 -1.48
CA SER A 128 -10.60 6.56 -0.69
C SER A 128 -11.68 5.64 -1.24
N ALA A 129 -11.34 4.38 -1.46
CA ALA A 129 -12.24 3.38 -2.03
C ALA A 129 -12.22 2.08 -1.20
N PRO A 130 -12.70 2.11 0.06
CA PRO A 130 -12.86 0.87 0.83
C PRO A 130 -13.92 -0.01 0.16
N GLU A 131 -13.68 -1.33 0.18
CA GLU A 131 -14.61 -2.33 -0.37
C GLU A 131 -14.98 -2.13 -1.86
N PHE A 132 -14.16 -1.38 -2.64
CA PHE A 132 -14.48 -1.04 -4.03
C PHE A 132 -14.68 -2.28 -4.92
N LEU A 133 -13.99 -3.37 -4.63
CA LEU A 133 -14.12 -4.63 -5.38
C LEU A 133 -15.55 -5.17 -5.29
N GLU A 134 -16.14 -5.16 -4.12
CA GLU A 134 -17.51 -5.64 -3.92
C GLU A 134 -18.56 -4.59 -4.31
N LYS A 135 -18.42 -3.38 -3.76
CA LYS A 135 -19.46 -2.36 -3.90
C LYS A 135 -19.50 -1.67 -5.26
N LEU A 136 -18.35 -1.53 -5.93
CA LEU A 136 -18.26 -0.84 -7.21
C LEU A 136 -18.04 -1.79 -8.38
N MET A 137 -17.11 -2.73 -8.28
CA MET A 137 -16.78 -3.61 -9.41
C MET A 137 -17.73 -4.80 -9.52
N TRP A 138 -17.95 -5.53 -8.43
CA TRP A 138 -18.80 -6.73 -8.43
C TRP A 138 -20.21 -6.44 -8.93
N LYS A 139 -20.80 -5.31 -8.55
CA LYS A 139 -22.13 -4.90 -8.99
C LYS A 139 -22.23 -4.66 -10.50
N LYS A 140 -21.12 -4.24 -11.13
CA LYS A 140 -21.04 -3.99 -12.58
C LYS A 140 -20.76 -5.24 -13.40
N PHE A 141 -20.33 -6.33 -12.77
CA PHE A 141 -20.04 -7.58 -13.49
C PHE A 141 -21.33 -8.27 -13.95
N SER A 142 -21.32 -8.75 -15.19
CA SER A 142 -22.40 -9.58 -15.74
C SER A 142 -22.56 -10.88 -14.94
N LYS A 143 -23.73 -11.53 -15.07
CA LYS A 143 -23.96 -12.85 -14.44
C LYS A 143 -22.89 -13.88 -14.85
N LYS A 144 -22.46 -13.85 -16.13
CA LYS A 144 -21.39 -14.72 -16.66
C LYS A 144 -20.06 -14.42 -15.94
N MET A 145 -19.64 -13.16 -15.89
CA MET A 145 -18.40 -12.74 -15.22
C MET A 145 -18.36 -13.16 -13.76
N ARG A 146 -19.45 -12.96 -13.01
CA ARG A 146 -19.56 -13.37 -11.61
C ARG A 146 -19.44 -14.88 -11.43
N ARG A 147 -20.03 -15.67 -12.34
CA ARG A 147 -19.94 -17.13 -12.35
C ARG A 147 -18.51 -17.58 -12.63
N ASP A 148 -17.86 -16.98 -13.63
CA ASP A 148 -16.49 -17.30 -14.00
C ASP A 148 -15.50 -16.98 -12.86
N ILE A 149 -15.67 -15.86 -12.17
CA ILE A 149 -14.85 -15.52 -10.98
C ILE A 149 -15.08 -16.54 -9.86
N LYS A 150 -16.33 -16.93 -9.58
CA LYS A 150 -16.64 -17.92 -8.54
C LYS A 150 -16.04 -19.30 -8.87
N LYS A 151 -16.02 -19.69 -10.15
CA LYS A 151 -15.50 -20.99 -10.60
C LYS A 151 -13.97 -21.01 -10.69
N ASN A 152 -13.37 -19.96 -11.23
CA ASN A 152 -11.96 -19.93 -11.62
C ASN A 152 -11.09 -19.03 -10.71
N GLY A 153 -11.71 -18.26 -9.81
CA GLY A 153 -11.03 -17.33 -8.90
C GLY A 153 -10.52 -16.03 -9.56
N VAL A 154 -10.50 -15.96 -10.89
CA VAL A 154 -9.98 -14.82 -11.66
C VAL A 154 -10.80 -14.57 -12.90
N ILE A 155 -10.77 -13.32 -13.39
CA ILE A 155 -11.30 -12.92 -14.68
C ILE A 155 -10.40 -11.88 -15.32
N ASN A 156 -10.22 -11.94 -16.63
CA ASN A 156 -9.56 -10.89 -17.40
C ASN A 156 -10.58 -9.82 -17.78
N LEU A 157 -10.33 -8.60 -17.36
CA LEU A 157 -11.07 -7.42 -17.80
C LEU A 157 -10.36 -6.87 -19.03
N LYS A 158 -11.07 -6.81 -20.14
CA LYS A 158 -10.62 -6.12 -21.35
C LYS A 158 -10.83 -4.62 -21.21
#